data_9d05f1313dc21337656d876cb72ae46c
#
_entry.id   9d05f1313dc21337656d876cb72ae46c
#
_cell.length_a   1.000
_cell.length_b   1.000
_cell.length_c   1.000
_cell.angle_alpha   90.00
_cell.angle_beta   90.00
_cell.angle_gamma   90.00
#
_symmetry.space_group_name_H-M   'P 1'
#
loop_
_entity.id
_entity.type
_entity.pdbx_description
1 polymer ?
#
loop_
_entity_poly.entity_id
_entity_poly.type
_entity_poly.pdbx_seq_one_letter_code
_entity_poly.pdbx_strand_id
1 'polypeptide(L)'
;DLSAMGVMAIILLFYIAFGCVFSAFALVLLTVPVFFPLVAGLGLDAAFGTTPENVLIWFGIVIVVVAEIGQITPPIGMNVFVLKSMLPDVELSTIFKGIMPFLGIVIFAMVLMYIFPGIALWLPDVLFAD
;
A
#
# COMPACT_ATOMS: atom_id res chain seq x y z
N ASP A 1 -17.69 -14.30 -9.49
CA ASP A 1 -17.85 -12.84 -9.37
C ASP A 1 -17.25 -12.34 -8.08
N LEU A 2 -16.27 -11.46 -8.19
CA LEU A 2 -15.58 -10.89 -7.03
C LEU A 2 -16.29 -9.61 -6.59
N SER A 3 -16.42 -9.44 -5.27
CA SER A 3 -16.91 -8.17 -4.71
C SER A 3 -15.88 -7.06 -4.96
N ALA A 4 -16.30 -5.79 -4.86
CA ALA A 4 -15.41 -4.66 -5.01
C ALA A 4 -14.22 -4.74 -4.03
N MET A 5 -14.48 -5.14 -2.79
CA MET A 5 -13.42 -5.31 -1.79
C MET A 5 -12.49 -6.47 -2.15
N GLY A 6 -13.02 -7.54 -2.75
CA GLY A 6 -12.19 -8.64 -3.24
C GLY A 6 -11.23 -8.23 -4.34
N VAL A 7 -11.70 -7.41 -5.28
CA VAL A 7 -10.86 -6.84 -6.34
C VAL A 7 -9.77 -5.95 -5.75
N MET A 8 -10.14 -5.11 -4.78
CA MET A 8 -9.15 -4.27 -4.09
C MET A 8 -8.09 -5.10 -3.38
N ALA A 9 -8.48 -6.19 -2.72
CA ALA A 9 -7.54 -7.07 -2.05
C ALA A 9 -6.54 -7.66 -3.05
N ILE A 10 -7.00 -8.08 -4.22
CA ILE A 10 -6.14 -8.60 -5.28
C ILE A 10 -5.15 -7.54 -5.77
N ILE A 11 -5.63 -6.30 -5.98
CA ILE A 11 -4.78 -5.18 -6.38
C ILE A 11 -3.69 -4.92 -5.34
N LEU A 12 -4.05 -4.91 -4.06
CA LEU A 12 -3.10 -4.67 -2.98
C LEU A 12 -2.05 -5.79 -2.89
N LEU A 13 -2.47 -7.04 -3.06
CA LEU A 13 -1.54 -8.17 -3.09
C LEU A 13 -0.58 -8.08 -4.28
N PHE A 14 -1.08 -7.64 -5.43
CA PHE A 14 -0.24 -7.37 -6.60
C PHE A 14 0.84 -6.35 -6.28
N TYR A 15 0.48 -5.22 -5.62
CA TYR A 15 1.45 -4.19 -5.26
C TYR A 15 2.49 -4.68 -4.25
N ILE A 16 2.09 -5.50 -3.30
CA ILE A 16 3.05 -6.10 -2.35
C ILE A 16 4.02 -7.00 -3.10
N ALA A 17 3.51 -7.88 -3.95
CA ALA A 17 4.34 -8.84 -4.69
C ALA A 17 5.33 -8.14 -5.62
N PHE A 18 4.86 -7.18 -6.40
CA PHE A 18 5.72 -6.45 -7.33
C PHE A 18 6.59 -5.40 -6.63
N GLY A 19 6.11 -4.85 -5.52
CA GLY A 19 6.89 -3.93 -4.70
C GLY A 19 8.14 -4.56 -4.10
N CYS A 20 8.15 -5.89 -3.93
CA CYS A 20 9.36 -6.59 -3.48
C CYS A 20 10.48 -6.52 -4.51
N VAL A 21 10.16 -6.38 -5.79
CA VAL A 21 11.11 -6.48 -6.90
C VAL A 21 11.42 -5.12 -7.52
N PHE A 22 10.39 -4.29 -7.68
CA PHE A 22 10.51 -3.00 -8.35
C PHE A 22 10.56 -1.86 -7.32
N SER A 23 11.13 -0.72 -7.73
CA SER A 23 11.06 0.45 -6.86
C SER A 23 9.61 0.91 -6.72
N ALA A 24 9.26 1.40 -5.53
CA ALA A 24 7.91 1.87 -5.25
C ALA A 24 7.51 2.99 -6.21
N PHE A 25 8.42 3.91 -6.50
CA PHE A 25 8.16 5.04 -7.39
C PHE A 25 7.82 4.57 -8.80
N ALA A 26 8.64 3.68 -9.37
CA ALA A 26 8.40 3.17 -10.72
C ALA A 26 7.11 2.36 -10.78
N LEU A 27 6.86 1.52 -9.78
CA LEU A 27 5.66 0.71 -9.71
C LEU A 27 4.40 1.57 -9.70
N VAL A 28 4.36 2.59 -8.83
CA VAL A 28 3.21 3.49 -8.72
C VAL A 28 3.01 4.28 -10.01
N LEU A 29 4.08 4.84 -10.59
CA LEU A 29 3.97 5.61 -11.83
C LEU A 29 3.41 4.81 -12.99
N LEU A 30 3.83 3.54 -13.11
CA LEU A 30 3.41 2.70 -14.22
C LEU A 30 2.02 2.11 -14.05
N THR A 31 1.62 1.82 -12.82
CA THR A 31 0.40 1.05 -12.57
C THR A 31 -0.80 1.88 -12.14
N VAL A 32 -0.61 3.04 -11.51
CA VAL A 32 -1.74 3.89 -11.09
C VAL A 32 -2.62 4.29 -12.27
N PRO A 33 -2.08 4.73 -13.43
CA PRO A 33 -2.95 5.04 -14.57
C PRO A 33 -3.81 3.86 -15.03
N VAL A 34 -3.36 2.63 -14.81
CA VAL A 34 -4.10 1.42 -15.17
C VAL A 34 -5.18 1.11 -14.15
N PHE A 35 -4.84 1.16 -12.86
CA PHE A 35 -5.75 0.77 -11.78
C PHE A 35 -6.71 1.87 -11.36
N PHE A 36 -6.37 3.13 -11.59
CA PHE A 36 -7.18 4.27 -11.15
C PHE A 36 -8.58 4.24 -11.75
N PRO A 37 -8.77 4.08 -13.09
CA PRO A 37 -10.10 3.93 -13.65
C PRO A 37 -10.83 2.69 -13.17
N LEU A 38 -10.10 1.59 -12.96
CA LEU A 38 -10.68 0.35 -12.46
C LEU A 38 -11.28 0.56 -11.07
N VAL A 39 -10.52 1.17 -10.17
CA VAL A 39 -10.96 1.44 -8.80
C VAL A 39 -12.14 2.42 -8.81
N ALA A 40 -12.10 3.43 -9.67
CA ALA A 40 -13.21 4.38 -9.80
C ALA A 40 -14.51 3.69 -10.20
N GLY A 41 -14.43 2.60 -10.96
CA GLY A 41 -15.60 1.86 -11.43
C GLY A 41 -16.08 0.76 -10.49
N LEU A 42 -15.43 0.54 -9.34
CA LEU A 42 -15.79 -0.54 -8.42
C LEU A 42 -17.00 -0.23 -7.52
N GLY A 43 -17.41 1.03 -7.41
CA GLY A 43 -18.53 1.41 -6.55
C GLY A 43 -18.19 1.39 -5.05
N LEU A 44 -16.93 1.59 -4.71
CA LEU A 44 -16.50 1.60 -3.31
C LEU A 44 -17.03 2.79 -2.53
N ASP A 45 -17.38 3.87 -3.22
CA ASP A 45 -18.01 5.05 -2.62
C ASP A 45 -19.29 4.67 -1.87
N ALA A 46 -20.13 3.83 -2.47
CA ALA A 46 -21.34 3.33 -1.81
C ALA A 46 -20.99 2.41 -0.62
N ALA A 47 -19.98 1.56 -0.78
CA ALA A 47 -19.56 0.64 0.28
C ALA A 47 -18.97 1.39 1.48
N PHE A 48 -18.25 2.48 1.23
CA PHE A 48 -17.62 3.29 2.29
C PHE A 48 -18.52 4.40 2.82
N GLY A 49 -19.63 4.67 2.14
CA GLY A 49 -20.51 5.80 2.52
C GLY A 49 -19.85 7.15 2.29
N THR A 50 -19.11 7.31 1.21
CA THR A 50 -18.35 8.51 0.90
C THR A 50 -18.49 8.88 -0.57
N THR A 51 -17.71 9.85 -1.04
CA THR A 51 -17.74 10.29 -2.43
C THR A 51 -16.76 9.50 -3.29
N PRO A 52 -16.99 9.42 -4.62
CA PRO A 52 -16.03 8.79 -5.52
C PRO A 52 -14.64 9.41 -5.44
N GLU A 53 -14.54 10.73 -5.27
CA GLU A 53 -13.26 11.42 -5.13
C GLU A 53 -12.51 10.95 -3.88
N ASN A 54 -13.21 10.75 -2.77
CA ASN A 54 -12.62 10.27 -1.54
C ASN A 54 -12.10 8.83 -1.67
N VAL A 55 -12.79 7.99 -2.46
CA VAL A 55 -12.31 6.64 -2.75
C VAL A 55 -10.96 6.69 -3.45
N LEU A 56 -10.80 7.60 -4.41
CA LEU A 56 -9.54 7.74 -5.14
C LEU A 56 -8.42 8.30 -4.26
N ILE A 57 -8.73 9.19 -3.34
CA ILE A 57 -7.77 9.68 -2.35
C ILE A 57 -7.34 8.53 -1.44
N TRP A 58 -8.29 7.75 -0.94
CA TRP A 58 -8.02 6.56 -0.12
C TRP A 58 -7.14 5.57 -0.87
N PHE A 59 -7.47 5.30 -2.13
CA PHE A 59 -6.68 4.42 -2.99
C PHE A 59 -5.22 4.89 -3.10
N GLY A 60 -5.02 6.19 -3.35
CA GLY A 60 -3.69 6.77 -3.44
C GLY A 60 -2.88 6.58 -2.17
N ILE A 61 -3.50 6.81 -1.01
CA ILE A 61 -2.84 6.64 0.29
C ILE A 61 -2.48 5.17 0.52
N VAL A 62 -3.42 4.27 0.28
CA VAL A 62 -3.22 2.84 0.51
C VAL A 62 -2.15 2.28 -0.44
N ILE A 63 -2.13 2.72 -1.69
CA ILE A 63 -1.14 2.28 -2.68
C ILE A 63 0.28 2.64 -2.23
N VAL A 64 0.48 3.85 -1.73
CA VAL A 64 1.80 4.26 -1.24
C VAL A 64 2.24 3.38 -0.07
N VAL A 65 1.36 3.15 0.89
CA VAL A 65 1.67 2.30 2.05
C VAL A 65 2.01 0.87 1.61
N VAL A 66 1.21 0.31 0.71
CA VAL A 66 1.40 -1.07 0.23
C VAL A 66 2.69 -1.19 -0.59
N ALA A 67 2.99 -0.20 -1.44
CA ALA A 67 4.24 -0.19 -2.20
C ALA A 67 5.45 -0.15 -1.26
N GLU A 68 5.37 0.62 -0.18
CA GLU A 68 6.43 0.66 0.82
C GLU A 68 6.57 -0.65 1.60
N ILE A 69 5.46 -1.33 1.87
CA ILE A 69 5.51 -2.67 2.47
C ILE A 69 6.35 -3.60 1.59
N GLY A 70 6.15 -3.56 0.28
CA GLY A 70 6.95 -4.37 -0.65
C GLY A 70 8.44 -4.09 -0.56
N GLN A 71 8.83 -2.83 -0.30
CA GLN A 71 10.24 -2.44 -0.23
C GLN A 71 11.00 -3.07 0.94
N ILE A 72 10.30 -3.51 1.97
CA ILE A 72 10.92 -4.13 3.15
C ILE A 72 10.52 -5.60 3.31
N THR A 73 9.76 -6.14 2.36
CA THR A 73 9.25 -7.53 2.44
C THR A 73 10.22 -8.48 1.74
N PRO A 74 10.59 -9.61 2.40
CA PRO A 74 11.37 -10.64 1.71
C PRO A 74 10.56 -11.23 0.55
N PRO A 75 11.20 -11.83 -0.47
CA PRO A 75 12.60 -12.23 -0.48
C PRO A 75 13.60 -11.15 -0.89
N ILE A 76 13.16 -10.09 -1.58
CA ILE A 76 14.08 -9.07 -2.06
C ILE A 76 14.11 -7.87 -1.12
N GLY A 77 13.05 -7.02 -1.14
CA GLY A 77 13.01 -5.83 -0.31
C GLY A 77 14.12 -4.84 -0.66
N MET A 78 13.85 -3.94 -1.63
CA MET A 78 14.88 -3.01 -2.14
C MET A 78 15.58 -2.22 -1.03
N ASN A 79 14.81 -1.73 -0.06
CA ASN A 79 15.37 -0.95 1.05
C ASN A 79 16.28 -1.79 1.93
N VAL A 80 15.98 -3.07 2.07
CA VAL A 80 16.81 -4.01 2.85
C VAL A 80 18.16 -4.20 2.19
N PHE A 81 18.21 -4.32 0.86
CA PHE A 81 19.46 -4.46 0.13
C PHE A 81 20.31 -3.20 0.18
N VAL A 82 19.68 -2.03 0.12
CA VAL A 82 20.39 -0.76 0.29
C VAL A 82 21.02 -0.71 1.69
N LEU A 83 20.26 -1.09 2.71
CA LEU A 83 20.76 -1.13 4.08
C LEU A 83 21.91 -2.13 4.23
N LYS A 84 21.80 -3.31 3.60
CA LYS A 84 22.86 -4.32 3.60
C LYS A 84 24.15 -3.78 2.98
N SER A 85 24.04 -3.01 1.91
CA SER A 85 25.21 -2.42 1.25
C SER A 85 25.95 -1.42 2.15
N MET A 86 25.21 -0.74 3.04
CA MET A 86 25.78 0.19 4.02
C MET A 86 26.36 -0.54 5.24
N LEU A 87 25.91 -1.74 5.54
CA LEU A 87 26.30 -2.53 6.70
C LEU A 87 26.82 -3.91 6.25
N PRO A 88 27.98 -3.95 5.56
CA PRO A 88 28.47 -5.20 4.97
C PRO A 88 28.77 -6.30 6.00
N ASP A 89 29.09 -5.90 7.25
CA ASP A 89 29.41 -6.84 8.32
C ASP A 89 28.18 -7.46 9.01
N VAL A 90 26.97 -6.94 8.70
CA VAL A 90 25.72 -7.45 9.28
C VAL A 90 25.10 -8.44 8.31
N GLU A 91 24.69 -9.61 8.81
CA GLU A 91 24.02 -10.61 7.99
C GLU A 91 22.67 -10.11 7.52
N LEU A 92 22.30 -10.46 6.28
CA LEU A 92 21.01 -10.12 5.69
C LEU A 92 19.83 -10.62 6.55
N SER A 93 19.97 -11.83 7.12
CA SER A 93 18.96 -12.41 7.99
C SER A 93 18.71 -11.56 9.25
N THR A 94 19.77 -10.97 9.79
CA THR A 94 19.67 -10.08 10.95
C THR A 94 18.89 -8.82 10.61
N ILE A 95 19.13 -8.26 9.42
CA ILE A 95 18.41 -7.06 8.96
C ILE A 95 16.92 -7.37 8.80
N PHE A 96 16.57 -8.48 8.16
CA PHE A 96 15.18 -8.90 8.00
C PHE A 96 14.49 -9.14 9.34
N LYS A 97 15.16 -9.78 10.28
CA LYS A 97 14.61 -10.00 11.63
C LYS A 97 14.33 -8.70 12.36
N GLY A 98 15.22 -7.71 12.20
CA GLY A 98 15.02 -6.39 12.79
C GLY A 98 13.85 -5.62 12.20
N ILE A 99 13.51 -5.89 10.94
CA ILE A 99 12.42 -5.22 10.22
C ILE A 99 11.06 -5.87 10.54
N MET A 100 11.02 -7.14 10.91
CA MET A 100 9.77 -7.89 11.11
C MET A 100 8.75 -7.19 12.02
N PRO A 101 9.13 -6.63 13.21
CA PRO A 101 8.16 -5.90 14.03
C PRO A 101 7.58 -4.69 13.31
N PHE A 102 8.41 -3.94 12.58
CA PHE A 102 7.95 -2.77 11.83
C PHE A 102 7.05 -3.17 10.67
N LEU A 103 7.38 -4.26 9.98
CA LEU A 103 6.55 -4.81 8.92
C LEU A 103 5.17 -5.20 9.47
N GLY A 104 5.13 -5.85 10.63
CA GLY A 104 3.88 -6.20 11.30
C GLY A 104 3.01 -4.99 11.61
N ILE A 105 3.63 -3.91 12.12
CA ILE A 105 2.93 -2.67 12.44
C ILE A 105 2.37 -2.01 11.17
N VAL A 106 3.14 -1.96 10.10
CA VAL A 106 2.71 -1.33 8.84
C VAL A 106 1.59 -2.13 8.20
N ILE A 107 1.68 -3.47 8.22
CA ILE A 107 0.61 -4.33 7.71
C ILE A 107 -0.67 -4.12 8.53
N PHE A 108 -0.55 -4.04 9.86
CA PHE A 108 -1.68 -3.77 10.74
C PHE A 108 -2.34 -2.43 10.41
N ALA A 109 -1.54 -1.38 10.22
CA ALA A 109 -2.04 -0.06 9.84
C ALA A 109 -2.75 -0.11 8.47
N MET A 110 -2.20 -0.84 7.51
CA MET A 110 -2.80 -1.00 6.19
C MET A 110 -4.14 -1.73 6.28
N VAL A 111 -4.22 -2.79 7.09
CA VAL A 111 -5.47 -3.52 7.30
C VAL A 111 -6.52 -2.61 7.93
N LEU A 112 -6.12 -1.78 8.90
CA LEU A 112 -7.04 -0.81 9.50
C LEU A 112 -7.57 0.20 8.48
N MET A 113 -6.71 0.73 7.61
CA MET A 113 -7.13 1.66 6.57
C MET A 113 -8.03 0.98 5.53
N TYR A 114 -7.82 -0.30 5.28
CA TYR A 114 -8.65 -1.08 4.37
C TYR A 114 -10.05 -1.31 4.93
N ILE A 115 -10.15 -1.68 6.21
CA ILE A 115 -11.43 -1.95 6.89
C ILE A 115 -12.13 -0.64 7.25
N PHE A 116 -11.37 0.36 7.71
CA PHE A 116 -11.87 1.65 8.17
C PHE A 116 -11.26 2.76 7.31
N PRO A 117 -11.80 3.00 6.10
CA PRO A 117 -11.23 4.02 5.19
C PRO A 117 -11.26 5.43 5.78
N GLY A 118 -12.10 5.68 6.77
CA GLY A 118 -12.14 6.97 7.46
C GLY A 118 -10.82 7.35 8.13
N ILE A 119 -9.98 6.38 8.50
CA ILE A 119 -8.66 6.67 9.08
C ILE A 119 -7.81 7.46 8.08
N ALA A 120 -7.79 7.03 6.82
CA ALA A 120 -7.03 7.71 5.76
C ALA A 120 -7.71 9.00 5.30
N LEU A 121 -9.04 9.05 5.38
CA LEU A 121 -9.84 10.15 4.82
C LEU A 121 -10.14 11.26 5.82
N TRP A 122 -9.86 11.05 7.10
CA TRP A 122 -10.17 12.02 8.14
C TRP A 122 -9.53 13.39 7.87
N LEU A 123 -8.25 13.43 7.58
CA LEU A 123 -7.56 14.70 7.37
C LEU A 123 -7.99 15.40 6.08
N PRO A 124 -8.09 14.71 4.92
CA PRO A 124 -8.65 15.34 3.73
C PRO A 124 -10.06 15.89 3.95
N ASP A 125 -10.92 15.14 4.66
CA ASP A 125 -12.28 15.57 4.93
C ASP A 125 -12.31 16.83 5.80
N VAL A 126 -11.41 16.93 6.79
CA VAL A 126 -11.33 18.10 7.67
C VAL A 126 -10.80 19.32 6.90
N LEU A 127 -9.80 19.12 6.04
CA LEU A 127 -9.16 20.23 5.32
C LEU A 127 -9.98 20.75 4.16
N PHE A 128 -10.75 19.91 3.51
CA PHE A 128 -11.50 20.25 2.30
C PHE A 128 -13.01 20.10 2.47
N ALA A 129 -13.48 20.12 3.70
CA ALA A 129 -14.90 20.06 4.04
C ALA A 129 -15.51 21.45 3.84
N ASP A 130 -16.04 21.74 2.63
CA ASP A 130 -16.79 22.98 2.30
C ASP A 130 -18.25 22.67 2.03
#